data_025e1676da22f4410849b8ffd077fb2b
#
_entry.id   025e1676da22f4410849b8ffd077fb2b
#
_cell.length_a   1.000
_cell.length_b   1.000
_cell.length_c   1.000
_cell.angle_alpha   90.00
_cell.angle_beta   90.00
_cell.angle_gamma   90.00
#
_symmetry.space_group_name_H-M   'P 1'
#
loop_
_entity.id
_entity.type
_entity.pdbx_description
1 polymer ?
#
loop_
_entity_poly.entity_id
_entity_poly.type
_entity_poly.pdbx_seq_one_letter_code
_entity_poly.pdbx_strand_id
1 'polypeptide(L)'
;MSFTVAILGRPNVGKSTLFNRLAGKRLALVDDTPGVTRDRREGQGRLGDLRFKMIDTAGLEEAEGDGLEARMRQQTERALAEADVALMLVDGRAGVTPLDEHFARIIRKSPTPVVLAVNKCEGRAGQEGLAQSYGMGLGDPIGISAEHGEGLLDLYELFLPFSEPFLSEEDVEFSLKEGKEFPEEEEKGPLKLAIVGRPNVGKSTLINYLIGEERLLTGPE
;
A
#
# COMPACT_ATOMS: atom_id res chain seq x y z
N MET A 1 -15.27 10.10 -7.44
CA MET A 1 -14.68 8.97 -8.21
C MET A 1 -13.41 8.56 -7.48
N SER A 2 -12.87 7.36 -7.66
CA SER A 2 -11.65 6.92 -7.00
C SER A 2 -10.62 6.54 -8.05
N PHE A 3 -9.33 6.83 -7.82
CA PHE A 3 -8.26 6.42 -8.73
C PHE A 3 -8.07 4.89 -8.75
N THR A 4 -7.43 4.39 -9.79
CA THR A 4 -7.22 2.96 -10.03
C THR A 4 -5.74 2.59 -9.92
N VAL A 5 -5.42 1.57 -9.12
CA VAL A 5 -4.07 1.04 -8.91
C VAL A 5 -3.95 -0.33 -9.57
N ALA A 6 -3.01 -0.50 -10.52
CA ALA A 6 -2.64 -1.80 -11.04
C ALA A 6 -1.50 -2.41 -10.22
N ILE A 7 -1.73 -3.56 -9.60
CA ILE A 7 -0.69 -4.29 -8.84
C ILE A 7 0.00 -5.27 -9.79
N LEU A 8 1.28 -5.01 -10.05
CA LEU A 8 2.12 -5.73 -11.00
C LEU A 8 3.30 -6.42 -10.30
N GLY A 9 3.85 -7.45 -10.92
CA GLY A 9 5.02 -8.17 -10.43
C GLY A 9 4.92 -9.66 -10.70
N ARG A 10 6.04 -10.35 -10.59
CA ARG A 10 6.13 -11.80 -10.80
C ARG A 10 5.31 -12.60 -9.77
N PRO A 11 5.07 -13.90 -10.00
CA PRO A 11 4.48 -14.81 -9.01
C PRO A 11 5.22 -14.78 -7.67
N ASN A 12 4.48 -14.97 -6.57
CA ASN A 12 4.99 -15.14 -5.21
C ASN A 12 5.71 -13.93 -4.57
N VAL A 13 5.67 -12.73 -5.20
CA VAL A 13 6.20 -11.49 -4.58
C VAL A 13 5.29 -10.95 -3.46
N GLY A 14 4.08 -11.49 -3.31
CA GLY A 14 3.13 -11.09 -2.28
C GLY A 14 2.02 -10.14 -2.76
N LYS A 15 1.71 -10.10 -4.08
CA LYS A 15 0.62 -9.29 -4.65
C LYS A 15 -0.72 -9.55 -3.95
N SER A 16 -1.12 -10.82 -3.84
CA SER A 16 -2.39 -11.18 -3.20
C SER A 16 -2.40 -10.88 -1.70
N THR A 17 -1.26 -10.99 -1.01
CA THR A 17 -1.15 -10.59 0.40
C THR A 17 -1.38 -9.09 0.56
N LEU A 18 -0.74 -8.27 -0.27
CA LEU A 18 -0.92 -6.83 -0.27
C LEU A 18 -2.34 -6.44 -0.67
N PHE A 19 -2.87 -7.05 -1.74
CA PHE A 19 -4.25 -6.85 -2.18
C PHE A 19 -5.24 -7.10 -1.04
N ASN A 20 -5.15 -8.24 -0.36
CA ASN A 20 -6.04 -8.60 0.75
C ASN A 20 -5.90 -7.63 1.94
N ARG A 21 -4.69 -7.16 2.21
CA ARG A 21 -4.43 -6.17 3.26
C ARG A 21 -5.09 -4.83 2.94
N LEU A 22 -4.93 -4.34 1.72
CA LEU A 22 -5.52 -3.07 1.27
C LEU A 22 -7.04 -3.17 1.11
N ALA A 23 -7.58 -4.33 0.70
CA ALA A 23 -9.01 -4.55 0.60
C ALA A 23 -9.72 -4.62 1.97
N GLY A 24 -8.97 -4.94 3.04
CA GLY A 24 -9.52 -5.10 4.38
C GLY A 24 -10.45 -6.31 4.52
N LYS A 25 -10.80 -6.67 5.77
CA LYS A 25 -11.59 -7.89 6.09
C LYS A 25 -13.02 -7.92 5.52
N ARG A 26 -13.56 -6.78 5.06
CA ARG A 26 -14.96 -6.66 4.59
C ARG A 26 -15.15 -6.66 3.08
N LEU A 27 -14.09 -6.56 2.29
CA LEU A 27 -14.18 -6.37 0.83
C LEU A 27 -13.59 -7.52 0.02
N ALA A 28 -13.24 -8.63 0.66
CA ALA A 28 -12.89 -9.87 -0.02
C ALA A 28 -14.12 -10.63 -0.55
N LEU A 29 -15.24 -9.97 -0.77
CA LEU A 29 -16.35 -10.51 -1.56
C LEU A 29 -15.97 -10.33 -3.03
N VAL A 30 -15.27 -11.31 -3.55
CA VAL A 30 -15.15 -11.57 -4.98
C VAL A 30 -16.58 -11.73 -5.50
N ASP A 31 -16.97 -10.89 -6.43
CA ASP A 31 -18.18 -11.10 -7.22
C ASP A 31 -17.88 -12.31 -8.13
N ASP A 32 -18.24 -13.51 -7.65
CA ASP A 32 -18.19 -14.77 -8.40
C ASP A 32 -19.30 -14.76 -9.46
N THR A 33 -19.31 -13.78 -10.34
CA THR A 33 -20.19 -13.81 -11.50
C THR A 33 -19.61 -14.80 -12.51
N PRO A 34 -20.31 -15.95 -12.80
CA PRO A 34 -19.84 -16.92 -13.77
C PRO A 34 -19.79 -16.29 -15.16
N GLY A 35 -18.58 -16.14 -15.73
CA GLY A 35 -18.40 -15.63 -17.11
C GLY A 35 -17.35 -14.54 -17.27
N VAL A 36 -16.80 -13.98 -16.20
CA VAL A 36 -15.63 -13.09 -16.24
C VAL A 36 -14.36 -13.93 -16.10
N THR A 37 -13.44 -13.74 -17.01
CA THR A 37 -12.17 -14.50 -17.10
C THR A 37 -11.49 -14.61 -15.74
N ARG A 38 -11.13 -15.82 -15.32
CA ARG A 38 -10.45 -16.20 -14.06
C ARG A 38 -9.09 -15.53 -13.83
N ASP A 39 -8.65 -14.67 -14.76
CA ASP A 39 -7.29 -14.16 -14.86
C ASP A 39 -7.07 -12.77 -14.25
N ARG A 40 -8.12 -12.16 -13.69
CA ARG A 40 -8.04 -10.78 -13.18
C ARG A 40 -8.91 -10.61 -11.94
N ARG A 41 -8.29 -10.15 -10.86
CA ARG A 41 -8.98 -9.84 -9.61
C ARG A 41 -9.12 -8.33 -9.45
N GLU A 42 -10.35 -7.85 -9.31
CA GLU A 42 -10.63 -6.44 -9.01
C GLU A 42 -11.14 -6.32 -7.58
N GLY A 43 -10.88 -5.19 -6.94
CA GLY A 43 -11.35 -4.89 -5.60
C GLY A 43 -11.23 -3.44 -5.23
N GLN A 44 -11.89 -3.07 -4.13
CA GLN A 44 -11.75 -1.75 -3.53
C GLN A 44 -10.63 -1.79 -2.50
N GLY A 45 -9.68 -0.87 -2.62
CA GLY A 45 -8.59 -0.68 -1.68
C GLY A 45 -8.84 0.50 -0.75
N ARG A 46 -8.27 0.37 0.46
CA ARG A 46 -8.22 1.46 1.43
C ARG A 46 -6.84 1.53 2.07
N LEU A 47 -6.29 2.73 2.14
CA LEU A 47 -5.05 3.01 2.82
C LEU A 47 -5.16 4.36 3.55
N GLY A 48 -5.28 4.34 4.87
CA GLY A 48 -5.68 5.52 5.64
C GLY A 48 -7.10 5.99 5.25
N ASP A 49 -7.20 7.21 4.80
CA ASP A 49 -8.40 7.85 4.25
C ASP A 49 -8.53 7.67 2.73
N LEU A 50 -7.46 7.29 2.04
CA LEU A 50 -7.49 7.02 0.60
C LEU A 50 -8.39 5.81 0.28
N ARG A 51 -9.19 5.97 -0.78
CA ARG A 51 -10.01 4.91 -1.37
C ARG A 51 -9.70 4.83 -2.85
N PHE A 52 -9.46 3.63 -3.35
CA PHE A 52 -9.06 3.39 -4.73
C PHE A 52 -9.54 2.03 -5.23
N LYS A 53 -9.66 1.91 -6.55
CA LYS A 53 -9.90 0.63 -7.21
C LYS A 53 -8.56 -0.09 -7.37
N MET A 54 -8.51 -1.38 -7.10
CA MET A 54 -7.33 -2.22 -7.34
C MET A 54 -7.58 -3.21 -8.45
N ILE A 55 -6.57 -3.42 -9.28
CA ILE A 55 -6.53 -4.45 -10.32
C ILE A 55 -5.32 -5.34 -9.99
N ASP A 56 -5.56 -6.61 -9.66
CA ASP A 56 -4.51 -7.60 -9.44
C ASP A 56 -4.34 -8.49 -10.67
N THR A 57 -3.11 -8.59 -11.14
CA THR A 57 -2.74 -9.43 -12.29
C THR A 57 -2.30 -10.84 -11.88
N ALA A 58 -2.61 -11.28 -10.65
CA ALA A 58 -2.13 -12.55 -10.08
C ALA A 58 -2.66 -13.82 -10.78
N GLY A 59 -3.73 -13.74 -11.58
CA GLY A 59 -4.33 -14.90 -12.27
C GLY A 59 -3.46 -15.55 -13.34
N LEU A 60 -2.26 -15.03 -13.63
CA LEU A 60 -1.34 -15.53 -14.66
C LEU A 60 -0.47 -16.72 -14.23
N GLU A 61 -0.56 -17.14 -12.99
CA GLU A 61 0.38 -18.09 -12.39
C GLU A 61 0.16 -19.54 -12.86
N GLU A 62 -0.97 -19.85 -13.51
CA GLU A 62 -1.36 -21.22 -13.89
C GLU A 62 -1.06 -21.58 -15.36
N ALA A 63 -0.52 -20.67 -16.16
CA ALA A 63 -0.21 -20.96 -17.57
C ALA A 63 1.25 -21.40 -17.75
N GLU A 64 1.48 -22.69 -17.86
CA GLU A 64 2.76 -23.25 -18.30
C GLU A 64 2.80 -23.34 -19.84
N GLY A 65 3.91 -22.92 -20.47
CA GLY A 65 4.17 -23.17 -21.91
C GLY A 65 4.66 -21.99 -22.72
N ASP A 66 5.00 -22.25 -23.98
CA ASP A 66 5.42 -21.28 -24.99
C ASP A 66 4.32 -20.24 -25.22
N GLY A 67 4.52 -19.02 -24.74
CA GLY A 67 3.53 -17.94 -24.82
C GLY A 67 3.22 -17.28 -23.48
N LEU A 68 3.76 -17.79 -22.36
CA LEU A 68 3.59 -17.21 -21.04
C LEU A 68 4.04 -15.72 -21.01
N GLU A 69 5.23 -15.43 -21.55
CA GLU A 69 5.75 -14.05 -21.59
C GLU A 69 4.86 -13.11 -22.42
N ALA A 70 4.31 -13.60 -23.53
CA ALA A 70 3.43 -12.80 -24.39
C ALA A 70 2.09 -12.49 -23.67
N ARG A 71 1.54 -13.46 -22.95
CA ARG A 71 0.32 -13.28 -22.15
C ARG A 71 0.55 -12.33 -20.97
N MET A 72 1.64 -12.53 -20.23
CA MET A 72 2.04 -11.66 -19.13
C MET A 72 2.21 -10.20 -19.62
N ARG A 73 2.87 -10.02 -20.75
CA ARG A 73 3.03 -8.72 -21.39
C ARG A 73 1.67 -8.10 -21.73
N GLN A 74 0.80 -8.81 -22.43
CA GLN A 74 -0.51 -8.31 -22.85
C GLN A 74 -1.36 -7.90 -21.65
N GLN A 75 -1.37 -8.70 -20.59
CA GLN A 75 -2.16 -8.37 -19.38
C GLN A 75 -1.54 -7.21 -18.60
N THR A 76 -0.21 -7.14 -18.53
CA THR A 76 0.47 -5.98 -17.93
C THR A 76 0.14 -4.70 -18.70
N GLU A 77 0.23 -4.73 -20.03
CA GLU A 77 -0.12 -3.59 -20.89
C GLU A 77 -1.59 -3.16 -20.71
N ARG A 78 -2.51 -4.12 -20.59
CA ARG A 78 -3.93 -3.82 -20.31
C ARG A 78 -4.13 -3.19 -18.93
N ALA A 79 -3.52 -3.77 -17.89
CA ALA A 79 -3.63 -3.24 -16.54
C ALA A 79 -3.08 -1.81 -16.45
N LEU A 80 -1.95 -1.54 -17.12
CA LEU A 80 -1.36 -0.22 -17.22
C LEU A 80 -2.27 0.78 -17.95
N ALA A 81 -2.95 0.36 -19.01
CA ALA A 81 -3.85 1.23 -19.78
C ALA A 81 -5.12 1.62 -19.00
N GLU A 82 -5.51 0.85 -18.00
CA GLU A 82 -6.71 1.08 -17.19
C GLU A 82 -6.43 1.71 -15.83
N ALA A 83 -5.16 1.83 -15.44
CA ALA A 83 -4.75 2.33 -14.14
C ALA A 83 -4.28 3.80 -14.22
N ASP A 84 -4.58 4.54 -13.17
CA ASP A 84 -4.03 5.88 -12.93
C ASP A 84 -2.60 5.81 -12.39
N VAL A 85 -2.27 4.73 -11.69
CA VAL A 85 -0.93 4.44 -11.17
C VAL A 85 -0.67 2.93 -11.16
N ALA A 86 0.54 2.52 -11.51
CA ALA A 86 1.03 1.15 -11.39
C ALA A 86 1.82 0.98 -10.09
N LEU A 87 1.53 -0.07 -9.34
CA LEU A 87 2.32 -0.52 -8.19
C LEU A 87 3.11 -1.76 -8.59
N MET A 88 4.40 -1.59 -8.92
CA MET A 88 5.31 -2.70 -9.21
C MET A 88 5.84 -3.29 -7.91
N LEU A 89 5.59 -4.58 -7.69
CA LEU A 89 6.02 -5.32 -6.51
C LEU A 89 7.20 -6.24 -6.83
N VAL A 90 8.26 -6.15 -6.01
CA VAL A 90 9.44 -7.02 -6.06
C VAL A 90 9.61 -7.74 -4.72
N ASP A 91 10.17 -8.94 -4.70
CA ASP A 91 10.48 -9.67 -3.48
C ASP A 91 11.88 -9.30 -2.98
N GLY A 92 11.97 -8.57 -1.88
CA GLY A 92 13.24 -8.12 -1.30
C GLY A 92 14.15 -9.25 -0.85
N ARG A 93 13.59 -10.40 -0.41
CA ARG A 93 14.39 -11.56 0.01
C ARG A 93 15.03 -12.29 -1.17
N ALA A 94 14.34 -12.32 -2.30
CA ALA A 94 14.84 -12.96 -3.53
C ALA A 94 15.72 -12.01 -4.36
N GLY A 95 15.63 -10.70 -4.12
CA GLY A 95 16.25 -9.67 -4.92
C GLY A 95 15.62 -9.53 -6.31
N VAL A 96 16.22 -8.68 -7.15
CA VAL A 96 15.77 -8.42 -8.52
C VAL A 96 16.10 -9.60 -9.42
N THR A 97 15.11 -10.12 -10.12
CA THR A 97 15.24 -11.24 -11.05
C THR A 97 15.09 -10.78 -12.51
N PRO A 98 15.52 -11.59 -13.52
CA PRO A 98 15.31 -11.26 -14.93
C PRO A 98 13.85 -11.02 -15.30
N LEU A 99 12.90 -11.67 -14.59
CA LEU A 99 11.48 -11.48 -14.81
C LEU A 99 11.01 -10.13 -14.26
N ASP A 100 11.53 -9.68 -13.13
CA ASP A 100 11.25 -8.33 -12.60
C ASP A 100 11.76 -7.25 -13.56
N GLU A 101 12.94 -7.45 -14.16
CA GLU A 101 13.45 -6.56 -15.20
C GLU A 101 12.63 -6.60 -16.50
N HIS A 102 12.02 -7.74 -16.82
CA HIS A 102 11.09 -7.84 -17.95
C HIS A 102 9.86 -6.95 -17.70
N PHE A 103 9.25 -7.02 -16.53
CA PHE A 103 8.16 -6.12 -16.14
C PHE A 103 8.60 -4.66 -16.17
N ALA A 104 9.77 -4.33 -15.62
CA ALA A 104 10.29 -2.97 -15.62
C ALA A 104 10.44 -2.41 -17.04
N ARG A 105 10.87 -3.23 -18.01
CA ARG A 105 10.96 -2.81 -19.43
C ARG A 105 9.60 -2.51 -20.05
N ILE A 106 8.55 -3.22 -19.68
CA ILE A 106 7.18 -2.97 -20.16
C ILE A 106 6.67 -1.66 -19.54
N ILE A 107 6.80 -1.53 -18.22
CA ILE A 107 6.31 -0.39 -17.44
C ILE A 107 6.97 0.92 -17.91
N ARG A 108 8.30 0.94 -18.14
CA ARG A 108 9.00 2.13 -18.62
C ARG A 108 8.55 2.64 -19.99
N LYS A 109 7.86 1.81 -20.78
CA LYS A 109 7.29 2.20 -22.09
C LYS A 109 5.87 2.74 -21.97
N SER A 110 5.22 2.56 -20.83
CA SER A 110 3.89 3.09 -20.54
C SER A 110 3.98 4.55 -20.07
N PRO A 111 2.98 5.39 -20.40
CA PRO A 111 2.86 6.71 -19.81
C PRO A 111 2.35 6.67 -18.37
N THR A 112 1.87 5.51 -17.89
CA THR A 112 1.28 5.34 -16.55
C THR A 112 2.35 5.53 -15.48
N PRO A 113 2.16 6.43 -14.51
CA PRO A 113 3.06 6.59 -13.38
C PRO A 113 3.27 5.27 -12.63
N VAL A 114 4.46 5.07 -12.07
CA VAL A 114 4.79 3.85 -11.35
C VAL A 114 5.31 4.14 -9.96
N VAL A 115 4.87 3.36 -8.99
CA VAL A 115 5.45 3.24 -7.65
C VAL A 115 6.13 1.89 -7.56
N LEU A 116 7.43 1.87 -7.25
CA LEU A 116 8.20 0.65 -7.04
C LEU A 116 8.22 0.30 -5.55
N ALA A 117 7.63 -0.83 -5.20
CA ALA A 117 7.63 -1.32 -3.83
C ALA A 117 8.35 -2.67 -3.74
N VAL A 118 9.24 -2.77 -2.77
CA VAL A 118 9.97 -3.99 -2.45
C VAL A 118 9.32 -4.62 -1.23
N ASN A 119 8.68 -5.75 -1.41
CA ASN A 119 7.97 -6.46 -0.36
C ASN A 119 8.91 -7.44 0.37
N LYS A 120 8.52 -7.84 1.57
CA LYS A 120 9.28 -8.72 2.46
C LYS A 120 10.59 -8.07 2.93
N CYS A 121 10.54 -6.74 3.16
CA CYS A 121 11.68 -5.95 3.59
C CYS A 121 12.00 -6.08 5.09
N GLU A 122 11.27 -6.90 5.82
CA GLU A 122 11.64 -7.27 7.18
C GLU A 122 12.95 -8.06 7.19
N GLY A 123 13.95 -7.52 7.88
CA GLY A 123 15.26 -8.14 8.02
C GLY A 123 16.27 -7.79 6.93
N ARG A 124 17.50 -8.32 7.08
CA ARG A 124 18.68 -7.92 6.31
C ARG A 124 18.55 -8.24 4.82
N ALA A 125 18.06 -9.43 4.48
CA ALA A 125 17.92 -9.83 3.07
C ALA A 125 16.97 -8.92 2.29
N GLY A 126 15.88 -8.45 2.93
CA GLY A 126 14.96 -7.51 2.32
C GLY A 126 15.60 -6.15 2.02
N GLN A 127 16.48 -5.68 2.90
CA GLN A 127 17.23 -4.43 2.70
C GLN A 127 18.24 -4.53 1.54
N GLU A 128 18.86 -5.70 1.36
CA GLU A 128 19.75 -5.94 0.21
C GLU A 128 18.97 -5.93 -1.11
N GLY A 129 17.77 -6.54 -1.16
CA GLY A 129 16.88 -6.49 -2.32
C GLY A 129 16.34 -5.08 -2.61
N LEU A 130 16.07 -4.29 -1.57
CA LEU A 130 15.69 -2.89 -1.73
C LEU A 130 16.82 -2.10 -2.42
N ALA A 131 18.06 -2.27 -1.97
CA ALA A 131 19.22 -1.60 -2.59
C ALA A 131 19.40 -2.01 -4.06
N GLN A 132 19.19 -3.27 -4.42
CA GLN A 132 19.25 -3.74 -5.80
C GLN A 132 18.17 -3.11 -6.69
N SER A 133 16.98 -2.85 -6.13
CA SER A 133 15.81 -2.38 -6.88
C SER A 133 15.98 -0.96 -7.43
N TYR A 134 16.90 -0.15 -6.91
CA TYR A 134 17.27 1.15 -7.51
C TYR A 134 17.75 1.02 -8.95
N GLY A 135 18.41 -0.10 -9.29
CA GLY A 135 18.88 -0.38 -10.66
C GLY A 135 17.78 -0.62 -11.69
N MET A 136 16.53 -0.81 -11.27
CA MET A 136 15.42 -1.08 -12.18
C MET A 136 14.96 0.15 -12.98
N GLY A 137 15.33 1.37 -12.57
CA GLY A 137 14.99 2.61 -13.29
C GLY A 137 13.48 2.89 -13.33
N LEU A 138 12.79 2.60 -12.22
CA LEU A 138 11.36 2.87 -12.02
C LEU A 138 11.11 3.93 -10.92
N GLY A 139 12.10 4.75 -10.60
CA GLY A 139 12.09 5.68 -9.48
C GLY A 139 12.67 5.09 -8.20
N ASP A 140 12.55 5.81 -7.11
CA ASP A 140 13.05 5.39 -5.80
C ASP A 140 12.14 4.30 -5.22
N PRO A 141 12.68 3.11 -4.90
CA PRO A 141 11.90 2.04 -4.33
C PRO A 141 11.59 2.28 -2.86
N ILE A 142 10.38 1.90 -2.42
CA ILE A 142 10.02 1.85 -1.00
C ILE A 142 10.05 0.41 -0.49
N GLY A 143 10.50 0.22 0.76
CA GLY A 143 10.48 -1.07 1.42
C GLY A 143 9.18 -1.29 2.19
N ILE A 144 8.48 -2.38 1.91
CA ILE A 144 7.25 -2.72 2.62
C ILE A 144 7.30 -4.15 3.17
N SER A 145 6.41 -4.44 4.10
CA SER A 145 6.03 -5.81 4.47
C SER A 145 4.51 -5.95 4.38
N ALA A 146 4.03 -6.54 3.30
CA ALA A 146 2.61 -6.78 3.10
C ALA A 146 2.02 -7.69 4.19
N GLU A 147 2.81 -8.59 4.77
CA GLU A 147 2.40 -9.48 5.85
C GLU A 147 2.28 -8.76 7.19
N HIS A 148 3.21 -7.86 7.52
CA HIS A 148 3.26 -7.18 8.82
C HIS A 148 2.64 -5.78 8.77
N GLY A 149 2.48 -5.19 7.58
CA GLY A 149 1.93 -3.84 7.39
C GLY A 149 2.96 -2.73 7.58
N GLU A 150 4.25 -3.06 7.52
CA GLU A 150 5.34 -2.10 7.58
C GLU A 150 5.50 -1.37 6.23
N GLY A 151 5.93 -0.09 6.25
CA GLY A 151 6.16 0.73 5.06
C GLY A 151 4.88 1.18 4.33
N LEU A 152 3.69 0.94 4.89
CA LEU A 152 2.43 1.37 4.27
C LEU A 152 2.20 2.87 4.36
N LEU A 153 2.87 3.57 5.26
CA LEU A 153 2.84 5.03 5.32
C LEU A 153 3.54 5.64 4.11
N ASP A 154 4.71 5.11 3.74
CA ASP A 154 5.44 5.57 2.55
C ASP A 154 4.61 5.32 1.27
N LEU A 155 3.92 4.17 1.21
CA LEU A 155 2.99 3.87 0.12
C LEU A 155 1.80 4.84 0.08
N TYR A 156 1.27 5.23 1.23
CA TYR A 156 0.21 6.22 1.35
C TYR A 156 0.65 7.58 0.79
N GLU A 157 1.83 8.07 1.20
CA GLU A 157 2.38 9.34 0.73
C GLU A 157 2.57 9.36 -0.80
N LEU A 158 3.02 8.24 -1.38
CA LEU A 158 3.18 8.10 -2.83
C LEU A 158 1.85 8.01 -3.59
N PHE A 159 0.77 7.63 -2.93
CA PHE A 159 -0.56 7.58 -3.55
C PHE A 159 -1.36 8.88 -3.43
N LEU A 160 -1.00 9.77 -2.49
CA LEU A 160 -1.68 11.06 -2.30
C LEU A 160 -1.87 11.88 -3.59
N PRO A 161 -0.84 12.07 -4.45
CA PRO A 161 -0.98 12.87 -5.67
C PRO A 161 -2.04 12.34 -6.65
N PHE A 162 -2.33 11.05 -6.59
CA PHE A 162 -3.33 10.43 -7.48
C PHE A 162 -4.76 10.55 -6.95
N SER A 163 -4.93 10.91 -5.69
CA SER A 163 -6.26 11.14 -5.09
C SER A 163 -6.80 12.55 -5.36
N GLU A 164 -5.94 13.54 -5.52
CA GLU A 164 -6.33 14.95 -5.67
C GLU A 164 -7.28 15.23 -6.85
N PRO A 165 -7.10 14.63 -8.05
CA PRO A 165 -8.01 14.85 -9.20
C PRO A 165 -9.43 14.33 -8.96
N PHE A 166 -9.64 13.50 -7.94
CA PHE A 166 -10.93 12.90 -7.61
C PHE A 166 -11.62 13.55 -6.40
N LEU A 167 -10.98 14.52 -5.77
CA LEU A 167 -11.65 15.42 -4.84
C LEU A 167 -12.61 16.28 -5.66
N SER A 168 -13.92 16.23 -5.39
CA SER A 168 -14.88 17.05 -6.09
C SER A 168 -14.59 18.53 -5.82
N GLU A 169 -14.94 19.42 -6.78
CA GLU A 169 -14.85 20.87 -6.54
C GLU A 169 -15.66 21.26 -5.29
N GLU A 170 -16.70 20.51 -4.95
CA GLU A 170 -17.48 20.66 -3.73
C GLU A 170 -16.67 20.32 -2.47
N ASP A 171 -15.82 19.27 -2.53
CA ASP A 171 -14.95 18.88 -1.41
C ASP A 171 -13.82 19.91 -1.21
N VAL A 172 -13.30 20.47 -2.31
CA VAL A 172 -12.28 21.55 -2.28
C VAL A 172 -12.93 22.87 -1.84
N GLU A 173 -14.12 23.21 -2.38
CA GLU A 173 -14.84 24.43 -2.03
C GLU A 173 -15.37 24.39 -0.60
N PHE A 174 -15.76 23.22 -0.09
CA PHE A 174 -16.08 22.96 1.29
C PHE A 174 -14.85 23.20 2.19
N SER A 175 -13.68 22.67 1.82
CA SER A 175 -12.43 22.88 2.56
C SER A 175 -11.92 24.32 2.50
N LEU A 176 -12.20 25.06 1.42
CA LEU A 176 -11.76 26.46 1.25
C LEU A 176 -12.77 27.49 1.79
N LYS A 177 -14.07 27.20 1.75
CA LYS A 177 -15.13 28.08 2.28
C LYS A 177 -15.23 28.02 3.80
N GLU A 178 -14.84 26.93 4.40
CA GLU A 178 -14.73 26.79 5.85
C GLU A 178 -13.32 27.15 6.39
N GLY A 179 -12.83 28.31 6.07
CA GLY A 179 -11.96 29.05 6.98
C GLY A 179 -12.71 29.40 8.27
N LYS A 180 -13.69 28.61 8.59
CA LYS A 180 -14.46 28.56 9.82
C LYS A 180 -14.50 27.11 10.25
N GLU A 181 -13.86 26.91 11.42
CA GLU A 181 -14.18 25.85 12.37
C GLU A 181 -14.60 24.53 11.70
N PHE A 182 -13.67 23.58 11.75
CA PHE A 182 -14.01 22.17 11.57
C PHE A 182 -15.42 21.97 12.14
N PRO A 183 -16.35 21.26 11.42
CA PRO A 183 -17.65 20.95 11.99
C PRO A 183 -17.35 20.46 13.40
N GLU A 184 -18.00 21.07 14.40
CA GLU A 184 -17.83 20.69 15.81
C GLU A 184 -17.81 19.17 15.81
N GLU A 185 -16.62 18.60 16.01
CA GLU A 185 -16.50 17.16 16.18
C GLU A 185 -17.54 16.83 17.21
N GLU A 186 -18.50 15.96 16.86
CA GLU A 186 -19.28 15.26 17.91
C GLU A 186 -18.28 14.99 18.99
N GLU A 187 -18.46 15.58 20.18
CA GLU A 187 -17.50 15.55 21.28
C GLU A 187 -16.96 14.12 21.42
N LYS A 188 -15.90 13.83 20.71
CA LYS A 188 -15.13 12.62 20.94
C LYS A 188 -14.62 12.79 22.34
N GLY A 189 -15.26 12.08 23.25
CA GLY A 189 -14.89 12.14 24.64
C GLY A 189 -13.38 12.03 24.79
N PRO A 190 -12.79 12.46 25.90
CA PRO A 190 -11.35 12.62 26.05
C PRO A 190 -10.60 11.40 25.56
N LEU A 191 -9.52 11.62 24.81
CA LEU A 191 -8.69 10.55 24.25
C LEU A 191 -8.28 9.58 25.36
N LYS A 192 -8.70 8.31 25.26
CA LYS A 192 -8.36 7.28 26.23
C LYS A 192 -7.03 6.63 25.81
N LEU A 193 -5.95 7.04 26.50
CA LEU A 193 -4.62 6.50 26.26
C LEU A 193 -4.28 5.42 27.29
N ALA A 194 -3.91 4.21 26.82
CA ALA A 194 -3.40 3.15 27.68
C ALA A 194 -1.88 3.04 27.51
N ILE A 195 -1.15 3.18 28.62
CA ILE A 195 0.31 3.01 28.63
C ILE A 195 0.65 1.64 29.21
N VAL A 196 1.18 0.75 28.38
CA VAL A 196 1.53 -0.62 28.74
C VAL A 196 3.05 -0.84 28.67
N GLY A 197 3.59 -1.70 29.51
CA GLY A 197 5.02 -2.00 29.56
C GLY A 197 5.40 -2.77 30.82
N ARG A 198 6.62 -3.30 30.86
CA ARG A 198 7.16 -4.02 32.04
C ARG A 198 7.22 -3.10 33.27
N PRO A 199 7.24 -3.65 34.51
CA PRO A 199 7.54 -2.86 35.69
C PRO A 199 8.87 -2.08 35.51
N ASN A 200 8.99 -0.93 36.16
CA ASN A 200 10.20 -0.10 36.22
C ASN A 200 10.74 0.46 34.87
N VAL A 201 9.94 0.50 33.79
CA VAL A 201 10.32 1.12 32.50
C VAL A 201 9.96 2.60 32.40
N GLY A 202 9.57 3.24 33.50
CA GLY A 202 9.26 4.67 33.52
C GLY A 202 7.83 5.07 33.10
N LYS A 203 6.86 4.13 33.10
CA LYS A 203 5.46 4.41 32.76
C LYS A 203 4.85 5.52 33.62
N SER A 204 5.03 5.43 34.94
CA SER A 204 4.50 6.42 35.91
C SER A 204 5.15 7.80 35.71
N THR A 205 6.43 7.83 35.40
CA THR A 205 7.16 9.08 35.10
C THR A 205 6.63 9.72 33.82
N LEU A 206 6.40 8.91 32.78
CA LEU A 206 5.81 9.39 31.52
C LEU A 206 4.38 9.92 31.73
N ILE A 207 3.56 9.23 32.51
CA ILE A 207 2.18 9.67 32.81
C ILE A 207 2.22 11.00 33.58
N ASN A 208 3.04 11.14 34.61
CA ASN A 208 3.19 12.39 35.37
C ASN A 208 3.65 13.54 34.47
N TYR A 209 4.60 13.27 33.55
CA TYR A 209 5.05 14.26 32.57
C TYR A 209 3.93 14.73 31.64
N LEU A 210 3.13 13.78 31.12
CA LEU A 210 2.00 14.10 30.20
C LEU A 210 0.85 14.85 30.90
N ILE A 211 0.62 14.57 32.19
CA ILE A 211 -0.45 15.23 32.97
C ILE A 211 0.04 16.58 33.53
N GLY A 212 1.34 16.80 33.60
CA GLY A 212 1.94 18.00 34.23
C GLY A 212 1.84 18.04 35.75
N GLU A 213 1.46 16.94 36.40
CA GLU A 213 1.30 16.79 37.85
C GLU A 213 1.88 15.44 38.34
N GLU A 214 2.43 15.43 39.55
CA GLU A 214 2.85 14.19 40.21
C GLU A 214 1.67 13.47 40.86
N ARG A 215 0.88 12.73 40.05
CA ARG A 215 -0.26 11.92 40.54
C ARG A 215 0.11 10.47 40.85
N LEU A 216 1.18 9.96 40.27
CA LEU A 216 1.63 8.58 40.49
C LEU A 216 2.95 8.59 41.23
N LEU A 217 3.02 7.76 42.29
CA LEU A 217 4.27 7.58 43.03
C LEU A 217 5.33 6.94 42.12
N THR A 218 6.41 7.67 41.90
CA THR A 218 7.62 7.22 41.23
C THR A 218 8.70 7.07 42.31
N GLY A 219 8.97 5.88 42.76
CA GLY A 219 10.02 5.63 43.77
C GLY A 219 10.86 4.43 43.39
N PRO A 220 12.15 4.41 43.80
CA PRO A 220 12.91 3.16 43.79
C PRO A 220 12.36 2.20 44.85
N GLU A 221 12.24 0.93 44.49
CA GLU A 221 12.08 -0.16 45.47
C GLU A 221 13.34 -0.29 46.31
#